data_76e8e4058e6f8fe0bee9c98f99cb3b29
#
_entry.id   76e8e4058e6f8fe0bee9c98f99cb3b29
#
_cell.length_a   1.000
_cell.length_b   1.000
_cell.length_c   1.000
_cell.angle_alpha   90.00
_cell.angle_beta   90.00
_cell.angle_gamma   90.00
#
_symmetry.space_group_name_H-M   'P 1'
#
loop_
_entity.id
_entity.type
_entity.pdbx_description
1 polymer ?
#
loop_
_entity_poly.entity_id
_entity_poly.type
_entity_poly.pdbx_seq_one_letter_code
_entity_poly.pdbx_strand_id
1 'polypeptide(L)'
;HHVNARLQLLRENAFDQPWLPALTVGVHGKFNDGIDDINAGTKGAVAGGALTSLAGIHDASGVDFTLYASKLFPDLPRPVLVNLGGRATKGVWNGLGGFADDYALLLEGNVVVFVTPNLGLAVEYKQQAREYRSIGNLVKTAGDWWTIDAAYVVNKHLTVAAGYGHFGNVLNHTANGVWGITLKYEF
;
A
#
# COMPACT_ATOMS: atom_id res chain seq x y z
N HIS A 1 5.70 11.96 -7.06
CA HIS A 1 4.35 12.51 -7.21
C HIS A 1 3.34 11.39 -7.45
N HIS A 2 2.10 11.57 -6.94
CA HIS A 2 1.01 10.61 -7.16
C HIS A 2 -0.22 11.32 -7.68
N VAL A 3 -0.85 10.75 -8.72
CA VAL A 3 -2.17 11.16 -9.22
C VAL A 3 -3.06 9.93 -9.20
N ASN A 4 -4.25 10.02 -8.65
CA ASN A 4 -5.15 8.88 -8.60
C ASN A 4 -6.59 9.27 -8.92
N ALA A 5 -7.31 8.31 -9.51
CA ALA A 5 -8.75 8.36 -9.72
C ALA A 5 -9.37 7.05 -9.24
N ARG A 6 -10.55 7.14 -8.62
CA ARG A 6 -11.32 5.97 -8.16
C ARG A 6 -12.76 6.10 -8.59
N LEU A 7 -13.36 4.97 -8.96
CA LEU A 7 -14.76 4.89 -9.33
C LEU A 7 -15.42 3.74 -8.57
N GLN A 8 -16.47 4.06 -7.84
CA GLN A 8 -17.33 3.05 -7.23
C GLN A 8 -18.27 2.47 -8.28
N LEU A 9 -18.09 1.20 -8.59
CA LEU A 9 -18.92 0.46 -9.57
C LEU A 9 -20.21 -0.03 -8.96
N LEU A 10 -20.15 -0.47 -7.71
CA LEU A 10 -21.29 -1.02 -6.98
C LEU A 10 -21.30 -0.44 -5.56
N ARG A 11 -22.50 0.00 -5.13
CA ARG A 11 -22.71 0.40 -3.73
C ARG A 11 -22.86 -0.84 -2.86
N GLU A 12 -22.48 -0.73 -1.61
CA GLU A 12 -22.80 -1.73 -0.61
C GLU A 12 -24.31 -1.94 -0.51
N ASN A 13 -24.74 -3.18 -0.34
CA ASN A 13 -26.16 -3.59 -0.32
C ASN A 13 -26.94 -3.23 -1.58
N ALA A 14 -26.27 -3.11 -2.74
CA ALA A 14 -26.94 -2.85 -4.00
C ALA A 14 -27.99 -3.92 -4.30
N PHE A 15 -29.02 -3.54 -5.05
CA PHE A 15 -30.14 -4.42 -5.44
C PHE A 15 -30.87 -5.04 -4.24
N ASP A 16 -30.89 -4.36 -3.09
CA ASP A 16 -31.49 -4.84 -1.84
C ASP A 16 -30.91 -6.18 -1.35
N GLN A 17 -29.65 -6.45 -1.71
CA GLN A 17 -28.92 -7.65 -1.30
C GLN A 17 -27.94 -7.33 -0.16
N PRO A 18 -28.25 -7.68 1.10
CA PRO A 18 -27.44 -7.31 2.27
C PRO A 18 -26.03 -7.91 2.28
N TRP A 19 -25.77 -8.94 1.48
CA TRP A 19 -24.47 -9.60 1.38
C TRP A 19 -23.52 -8.94 0.38
N LEU A 20 -24.03 -8.08 -0.53
CA LEU A 20 -23.19 -7.45 -1.56
C LEU A 20 -22.26 -6.41 -0.96
N PRO A 21 -20.93 -6.50 -1.24
CA PRO A 21 -19.99 -5.45 -0.88
C PRO A 21 -20.09 -4.27 -1.85
N ALA A 22 -19.57 -3.13 -1.42
CA ALA A 22 -19.21 -2.07 -2.36
C ALA A 22 -18.01 -2.52 -3.19
N LEU A 23 -18.03 -2.25 -4.52
CA LEU A 23 -16.91 -2.49 -5.42
C LEU A 23 -16.37 -1.18 -5.95
N THR A 24 -15.04 -1.02 -5.86
CA THR A 24 -14.35 0.18 -6.31
C THR A 24 -13.15 -0.21 -7.17
N VAL A 25 -13.03 0.42 -8.34
CA VAL A 25 -11.83 0.37 -9.17
C VAL A 25 -11.03 1.65 -9.04
N GLY A 26 -9.72 1.57 -9.23
CA GLY A 26 -8.84 2.73 -9.17
C GLY A 26 -7.70 2.64 -10.16
N VAL A 27 -7.23 3.80 -10.57
CA VAL A 27 -6.01 3.99 -11.37
C VAL A 27 -5.11 4.98 -10.63
N HIS A 28 -3.84 4.63 -10.47
CA HIS A 28 -2.86 5.43 -9.73
C HIS A 28 -1.60 5.62 -10.58
N GLY A 29 -1.40 6.84 -11.08
CA GLY A 29 -0.13 7.26 -11.68
C GLY A 29 0.87 7.62 -10.57
N LYS A 30 2.06 7.07 -10.65
CA LYS A 30 3.15 7.28 -9.68
C LYS A 30 4.41 7.71 -10.41
N PHE A 31 5.12 8.68 -9.84
CA PHE A 31 6.34 9.25 -10.40
C PHE A 31 7.38 9.39 -9.29
N ASN A 32 8.57 8.89 -9.53
CA ASN A 32 9.71 8.96 -8.61
C ASN A 32 10.98 9.38 -9.37
N ASP A 33 11.15 10.68 -9.57
CA ASP A 33 12.24 11.27 -10.34
C ASP A 33 13.62 10.92 -9.73
N GLY A 34 13.68 10.61 -8.42
CA GLY A 34 14.92 10.16 -7.77
C GLY A 34 15.51 8.87 -8.33
N ILE A 35 14.73 8.06 -9.06
CA ILE A 35 15.23 6.86 -9.72
C ILE A 35 16.11 7.22 -10.90
N ASP A 36 15.76 8.26 -11.67
CA ASP A 36 16.57 8.75 -12.78
C ASP A 36 17.90 9.32 -12.28
N ASP A 37 17.90 10.04 -11.16
CA ASP A 37 19.12 10.54 -10.51
C ASP A 37 20.03 9.40 -10.03
N ILE A 38 19.47 8.36 -9.41
CA ILE A 38 20.21 7.15 -9.00
C ILE A 38 20.81 6.46 -10.25
N ASN A 39 20.04 6.32 -11.32
CA ASN A 39 20.47 5.71 -12.57
C ASN A 39 21.61 6.50 -13.19
N ALA A 40 21.51 7.83 -13.24
CA ALA A 40 22.54 8.70 -13.77
C ALA A 40 23.83 8.64 -12.92
N GLY A 41 23.69 8.69 -11.59
CA GLY A 41 24.82 8.68 -10.66
C GLY A 41 25.54 7.33 -10.57
N THR A 42 24.87 6.21 -10.84
CA THR A 42 25.46 4.86 -10.79
C THR A 42 25.88 4.33 -12.16
N LYS A 43 25.62 5.06 -13.24
CA LYS A 43 25.99 4.69 -14.60
C LYS A 43 27.52 4.61 -14.73
N GLY A 44 28.05 3.42 -14.93
CA GLY A 44 29.49 3.16 -15.01
C GLY A 44 30.19 2.85 -13.66
N ALA A 45 29.52 3.04 -12.52
CA ALA A 45 30.06 2.66 -11.21
C ALA A 45 29.94 1.14 -10.95
N VAL A 46 29.05 0.45 -11.65
CA VAL A 46 28.84 -0.99 -11.56
C VAL A 46 29.06 -1.60 -12.94
N ALA A 47 29.86 -2.67 -13.00
CA ALA A 47 30.04 -3.42 -14.24
C ALA A 47 28.69 -3.93 -14.76
N GLY A 48 28.24 -3.44 -15.92
CA GLY A 48 26.97 -3.80 -16.54
C GLY A 48 25.87 -2.76 -16.52
N GLY A 49 26.11 -1.55 -16.01
CA GLY A 49 25.14 -0.45 -16.07
C GLY A 49 24.79 0.19 -14.73
N ALA A 50 23.64 0.84 -14.65
CA ALA A 50 23.14 1.43 -13.43
C ALA A 50 22.65 0.34 -12.44
N LEU A 51 22.73 0.59 -11.14
CA LEU A 51 22.33 -0.34 -10.08
C LEU A 51 20.87 -0.80 -10.24
N THR A 52 19.98 0.11 -10.61
CA THR A 52 18.57 -0.18 -10.83
C THR A 52 18.35 -1.07 -12.06
N SER A 53 19.07 -0.87 -13.15
CA SER A 53 19.02 -1.72 -14.34
C SER A 53 19.44 -3.16 -14.03
N LEU A 54 20.45 -3.35 -13.17
CA LEU A 54 20.87 -4.68 -12.72
C LEU A 54 19.80 -5.38 -11.89
N ALA A 55 18.99 -4.62 -11.16
CA ALA A 55 17.85 -5.15 -10.39
C ALA A 55 16.60 -5.39 -11.25
N GLY A 56 16.59 -4.98 -12.53
CA GLY A 56 15.40 -5.04 -13.39
C GLY A 56 14.36 -3.97 -13.05
N ILE A 57 14.83 -2.82 -12.53
CA ILE A 57 14.00 -1.65 -12.21
C ILE A 57 14.45 -0.55 -13.17
N HIS A 58 13.67 -0.29 -14.20
CA HIS A 58 14.10 0.58 -15.29
C HIS A 58 13.44 1.95 -15.28
N ASP A 59 12.21 2.04 -14.78
CA ASP A 59 11.39 3.22 -14.95
C ASP A 59 11.28 4.05 -13.64
N ALA A 60 11.23 5.36 -13.79
CA ALA A 60 10.93 6.32 -12.73
C ALA A 60 9.43 6.53 -12.52
N SER A 61 8.59 5.95 -13.38
CA SER A 61 7.14 6.10 -13.31
C SER A 61 6.39 4.82 -13.64
N GLY A 62 5.17 4.71 -13.16
CA GLY A 62 4.30 3.59 -13.44
C GLY A 62 2.84 3.87 -13.11
N VAL A 63 1.97 3.00 -13.60
CA VAL A 63 0.53 3.07 -13.34
C VAL A 63 0.11 1.80 -12.62
N ASP A 64 -0.62 1.95 -11.51
CA ASP A 64 -1.27 0.83 -10.83
C ASP A 64 -2.76 0.81 -11.14
N PHE A 65 -3.32 -0.38 -11.21
CA PHE A 65 -4.75 -0.63 -11.29
C PHE A 65 -5.20 -1.36 -10.03
N THR A 66 -6.32 -0.96 -9.46
CA THR A 66 -6.82 -1.54 -8.22
C THR A 66 -8.29 -1.95 -8.35
N LEU A 67 -8.65 -3.02 -7.65
CA LEU A 67 -10.04 -3.45 -7.45
C LEU A 67 -10.21 -3.83 -5.99
N TYR A 68 -11.18 -3.21 -5.31
CA TYR A 68 -11.49 -3.48 -3.91
C TYR A 68 -12.95 -3.79 -3.71
N ALA A 69 -13.20 -4.74 -2.80
CA ALA A 69 -14.51 -5.01 -2.21
C ALA A 69 -14.49 -4.54 -0.75
N SER A 70 -15.50 -3.77 -0.35
CA SER A 70 -15.64 -3.23 1.01
C SER A 70 -17.01 -3.59 1.59
N LYS A 71 -17.03 -4.15 2.81
CA LYS A 71 -18.25 -4.57 3.47
C LYS A 71 -18.24 -4.21 4.95
N LEU A 72 -19.28 -3.50 5.39
CA LEU A 72 -19.55 -3.25 6.81
C LEU A 72 -20.53 -4.32 7.34
N PHE A 73 -20.20 -4.88 8.47
CA PHE A 73 -21.03 -5.82 9.25
C PHE A 73 -21.46 -5.10 10.56
N PRO A 74 -22.58 -4.34 10.52
CA PRO A 74 -23.00 -3.52 11.65
C PRO A 74 -23.59 -4.33 12.80
N ASP A 75 -24.18 -5.49 12.49
CA ASP A 75 -24.97 -6.32 13.43
C ASP A 75 -24.13 -7.29 14.26
N LEU A 76 -22.80 -7.29 14.07
CA LEU A 76 -21.89 -8.04 14.93
C LEU A 76 -21.84 -7.39 16.33
N PRO A 77 -21.41 -8.11 17.38
CA PRO A 77 -21.26 -7.54 18.74
C PRO A 77 -20.46 -6.24 18.78
N ARG A 78 -19.57 -6.08 17.83
CA ARG A 78 -18.91 -4.81 17.45
C ARG A 78 -18.97 -4.68 15.94
N PRO A 79 -19.31 -3.51 15.38
CA PRO A 79 -19.29 -3.33 13.94
C PRO A 79 -17.90 -3.61 13.36
N VAL A 80 -17.85 -4.32 12.24
CA VAL A 80 -16.60 -4.69 11.56
C VAL A 80 -16.66 -4.26 10.11
N LEU A 81 -15.66 -3.50 9.67
CA LEU A 81 -15.45 -3.17 8.27
C LEU A 81 -14.35 -4.07 7.71
N VAL A 82 -14.61 -4.73 6.60
CA VAL A 82 -13.64 -5.54 5.87
C VAL A 82 -13.42 -4.92 4.49
N ASN A 83 -12.18 -4.69 4.13
CA ASN A 83 -11.78 -4.34 2.78
C ASN A 83 -10.81 -5.40 2.27
N LEU A 84 -11.07 -5.92 1.08
CA LEU A 84 -10.22 -6.90 0.42
C LEU A 84 -10.10 -6.52 -1.05
N GLY A 85 -8.92 -6.60 -1.59
CA GLY A 85 -8.72 -6.27 -3.00
C GLY A 85 -7.37 -6.68 -3.53
N GLY A 86 -7.15 -6.30 -4.76
CA GLY A 86 -5.92 -6.54 -5.48
C GLY A 86 -5.43 -5.31 -6.20
N ARG A 87 -4.14 -5.30 -6.44
CA ARG A 87 -3.43 -4.29 -7.19
C ARG A 87 -2.58 -4.93 -8.27
N ALA A 88 -2.73 -4.49 -9.50
CA ALA A 88 -1.75 -4.71 -10.55
C ALA A 88 -0.77 -3.53 -10.55
N THR A 89 0.52 -3.78 -10.33
CA THR A 89 1.55 -2.76 -10.21
C THR A 89 2.88 -3.22 -10.79
N LYS A 90 3.66 -2.29 -11.30
CA LYS A 90 5.08 -2.45 -11.60
C LYS A 90 5.98 -1.88 -10.48
N GLY A 91 5.38 -1.20 -9.50
CA GLY A 91 6.08 -0.47 -8.46
C GLY A 91 6.72 -1.36 -7.40
N VAL A 92 8.03 -1.30 -7.27
CA VAL A 92 8.80 -1.95 -6.20
C VAL A 92 8.70 -1.10 -4.94
N TRP A 93 8.40 -1.71 -3.79
CA TRP A 93 8.08 -0.99 -2.54
C TRP A 93 7.06 0.14 -2.77
N ASN A 94 5.98 -0.17 -3.46
CA ASN A 94 4.92 0.79 -3.78
C ASN A 94 5.37 1.95 -4.71
N GLY A 95 6.47 1.76 -5.47
CA GLY A 95 7.07 2.75 -6.37
C GLY A 95 8.22 3.55 -5.75
N LEU A 96 8.52 3.36 -4.45
CA LEU A 96 9.68 4.00 -3.80
C LEU A 96 11.00 3.53 -4.40
N GLY A 97 11.09 2.26 -4.78
CA GLY A 97 12.25 1.67 -5.42
C GLY A 97 12.27 1.81 -6.95
N GLY A 98 11.30 2.49 -7.52
CA GLY A 98 11.11 2.55 -8.98
C GLY A 98 10.13 1.50 -9.49
N PHE A 99 10.15 1.24 -10.81
CA PHE A 99 9.18 0.39 -11.47
C PHE A 99 9.89 -0.67 -12.32
N ALA A 100 9.44 -1.91 -12.18
CA ALA A 100 9.92 -3.06 -12.94
C ALA A 100 9.27 -3.13 -14.33
N ASP A 101 9.72 -4.07 -15.17
CA ASP A 101 9.18 -4.24 -16.53
C ASP A 101 7.79 -4.88 -16.52
N ASP A 102 7.56 -5.82 -15.60
CA ASP A 102 6.36 -6.62 -15.54
C ASP A 102 5.40 -6.21 -14.42
N TYR A 103 4.10 -6.43 -14.65
CA TYR A 103 3.08 -6.25 -13.63
C TYR A 103 3.05 -7.42 -12.65
N ALA A 104 3.09 -7.11 -11.36
CA ALA A 104 2.73 -8.01 -10.28
C ALA A 104 1.26 -7.84 -9.92
N LEU A 105 0.57 -8.95 -9.65
CA LEU A 105 -0.76 -8.95 -9.04
C LEU A 105 -0.59 -9.18 -7.53
N LEU A 106 -0.93 -8.18 -6.73
CA LEU A 106 -0.71 -8.16 -5.29
C LEU A 106 -2.04 -8.16 -4.54
N LEU A 107 -2.10 -8.90 -3.45
CA LEU A 107 -3.23 -8.88 -2.51
C LEU A 107 -3.05 -7.75 -1.49
N GLU A 108 -4.12 -7.01 -1.24
CA GLU A 108 -4.19 -5.97 -0.20
C GLU A 108 -5.51 -6.11 0.55
N GLY A 109 -5.50 -5.83 1.85
CA GLY A 109 -6.74 -5.82 2.62
C GLY A 109 -6.56 -5.31 4.04
N ASN A 110 -7.67 -4.93 4.64
CA ASN A 110 -7.71 -4.58 6.05
C ASN A 110 -9.04 -4.99 6.70
N VAL A 111 -8.98 -5.13 8.01
CA VAL A 111 -10.15 -5.33 8.87
C VAL A 111 -10.11 -4.24 9.94
N VAL A 112 -11.23 -3.55 10.10
CA VAL A 112 -11.41 -2.54 11.16
C VAL A 112 -12.53 -2.96 12.08
N VAL A 113 -12.25 -3.04 13.38
CA VAL A 113 -13.24 -3.31 14.42
C VAL A 113 -13.53 -2.01 15.18
N PHE A 114 -14.77 -1.57 15.19
CA PHE A 114 -15.21 -0.39 15.95
C PHE A 114 -15.51 -0.80 17.41
N VAL A 115 -14.48 -0.72 18.27
CA VAL A 115 -14.57 -1.13 19.68
C VAL A 115 -15.54 -0.25 20.45
N THR A 116 -15.52 1.06 20.17
CA THR A 116 -16.50 2.05 20.62
C THR A 116 -16.89 2.95 19.44
N PRO A 117 -17.90 3.82 19.57
CA PRO A 117 -18.21 4.81 18.53
C PRO A 117 -17.00 5.70 18.13
N ASN A 118 -16.03 5.85 19.02
CA ASN A 118 -14.88 6.73 18.82
C ASN A 118 -13.55 5.99 18.66
N LEU A 119 -13.49 4.67 18.93
CA LEU A 119 -12.26 3.88 18.87
C LEU A 119 -12.39 2.76 17.84
N GLY A 120 -11.55 2.81 16.81
CA GLY A 120 -11.34 1.74 15.85
C GLY A 120 -9.98 1.08 16.03
N LEU A 121 -9.94 -0.25 15.92
CA LEU A 121 -8.72 -1.04 15.80
C LEU A 121 -8.66 -1.63 14.40
N ALA A 122 -7.52 -1.56 13.75
CA ALA A 122 -7.33 -2.07 12.40
C ALA A 122 -6.14 -3.02 12.31
N VAL A 123 -6.25 -3.99 11.42
CA VAL A 123 -5.11 -4.78 10.91
C VAL A 123 -5.12 -4.61 9.39
N GLU A 124 -3.98 -4.26 8.83
CA GLU A 124 -3.80 -4.14 7.39
C GLU A 124 -2.72 -5.09 6.92
N TYR A 125 -2.90 -5.67 5.74
CA TYR A 125 -1.92 -6.48 5.03
C TYR A 125 -1.77 -5.99 3.60
N LYS A 126 -0.54 -5.96 3.11
CA LYS A 126 -0.20 -5.59 1.74
C LYS A 126 0.95 -6.44 1.24
N GLN A 127 0.69 -7.23 0.23
CA GLN A 127 1.69 -7.97 -0.49
C GLN A 127 2.61 -7.01 -1.27
N GLN A 128 3.90 -7.35 -1.38
CA GLN A 128 4.87 -6.55 -2.12
C GLN A 128 5.30 -7.22 -3.41
N ALA A 129 5.54 -6.40 -4.44
CA ALA A 129 6.09 -6.84 -5.72
C ALA A 129 7.51 -7.39 -5.53
N ARG A 130 7.81 -8.51 -6.19
CA ARG A 130 9.10 -9.22 -6.15
C ARG A 130 9.65 -9.49 -7.54
N GLU A 131 9.09 -8.86 -8.56
CA GLU A 131 9.45 -8.97 -9.97
C GLU A 131 10.70 -8.13 -10.29
N TYR A 132 11.74 -8.27 -9.44
CA TYR A 132 13.04 -7.66 -9.60
C TYR A 132 14.13 -8.57 -9.04
N ARG A 133 15.38 -8.35 -9.45
CA ARG A 133 16.53 -9.13 -8.99
C ARG A 133 17.12 -8.53 -7.71
N SER A 134 17.26 -9.34 -6.67
CA SER A 134 18.05 -8.95 -5.50
C SER A 134 19.55 -8.85 -5.84
N ILE A 135 20.24 -7.90 -5.24
CA ILE A 135 21.67 -7.64 -5.46
C ILE A 135 22.39 -7.67 -4.11
N GLY A 136 22.78 -8.86 -3.67
CA GLY A 136 23.48 -9.04 -2.41
C GLY A 136 22.82 -8.31 -1.24
N ASN A 137 23.59 -7.50 -0.52
CA ASN A 137 23.10 -6.68 0.60
C ASN A 137 22.60 -5.30 0.17
N LEU A 138 22.66 -4.94 -1.13
CA LEU A 138 22.27 -3.61 -1.61
C LEU A 138 20.76 -3.53 -1.92
N VAL A 139 20.22 -4.57 -2.52
CA VAL A 139 18.79 -4.67 -2.87
C VAL A 139 18.28 -6.04 -2.45
N LYS A 140 17.64 -6.12 -1.30
CA LYS A 140 17.05 -7.35 -0.77
C LYS A 140 15.67 -7.60 -1.37
N THR A 141 15.24 -8.86 -1.38
CA THR A 141 13.85 -9.21 -1.75
C THR A 141 12.87 -8.55 -0.79
N ALA A 142 11.83 -7.90 -1.32
CA ALA A 142 10.79 -7.26 -0.54
C ALA A 142 10.05 -8.25 0.38
N GLY A 143 9.80 -7.85 1.61
CA GLY A 143 8.88 -8.52 2.51
C GLY A 143 7.47 -7.95 2.39
N ASP A 144 6.45 -8.74 2.67
CA ASP A 144 5.09 -8.22 2.74
C ASP A 144 4.92 -7.31 3.96
N TRP A 145 4.04 -6.34 3.82
CA TRP A 145 3.76 -5.34 4.84
C TRP A 145 2.51 -5.71 5.62
N TRP A 146 2.55 -5.50 6.91
CA TRP A 146 1.34 -5.54 7.74
C TRP A 146 1.45 -4.50 8.86
N THR A 147 0.30 -3.98 9.27
CA THR A 147 0.20 -3.04 10.38
C THR A 147 -0.91 -3.45 11.35
N ILE A 148 -0.77 -2.99 12.58
CA ILE A 148 -1.82 -2.99 13.59
C ILE A 148 -1.96 -1.55 14.05
N ASP A 149 -3.16 -1.01 13.94
CA ASP A 149 -3.43 0.40 14.16
C ASP A 149 -4.60 0.60 15.12
N ALA A 150 -4.53 1.67 15.90
CA ALA A 150 -5.63 2.16 16.70
C ALA A 150 -5.90 3.63 16.31
N ALA A 151 -7.16 3.97 16.05
CA ALA A 151 -7.57 5.34 15.76
C ALA A 151 -8.68 5.77 16.71
N TYR A 152 -8.48 6.92 17.35
CA TYR A 152 -9.44 7.51 18.28
C TYR A 152 -9.92 8.87 17.78
N VAL A 153 -11.23 8.98 17.56
CA VAL A 153 -11.90 10.22 17.19
C VAL A 153 -12.14 11.03 18.47
N VAL A 154 -11.31 12.04 18.70
CA VAL A 154 -11.41 12.91 19.89
C VAL A 154 -12.65 13.80 19.81
N ASN A 155 -12.91 14.36 18.62
CA ASN A 155 -14.09 15.17 18.31
C ASN A 155 -14.26 15.25 16.77
N LYS A 156 -15.25 16.02 16.30
CA LYS A 156 -15.55 16.18 14.87
C LYS A 156 -14.40 16.74 14.02
N HIS A 157 -13.36 17.28 14.65
CA HIS A 157 -12.22 17.90 13.98
C HIS A 157 -10.92 17.14 14.16
N LEU A 158 -10.76 16.38 15.24
CA LEU A 158 -9.48 15.75 15.60
C LEU A 158 -9.60 14.24 15.73
N THR A 159 -8.78 13.54 14.98
CA THR A 159 -8.52 12.11 15.13
C THR A 159 -7.04 11.88 15.43
N VAL A 160 -6.76 11.04 16.41
CA VAL A 160 -5.42 10.56 16.76
C VAL A 160 -5.33 9.10 16.40
N ALA A 161 -4.28 8.72 15.69
CA ALA A 161 -4.02 7.31 15.40
C ALA A 161 -2.58 6.96 15.78
N ALA A 162 -2.38 5.72 16.24
CA ALA A 162 -1.07 5.15 16.47
C ALA A 162 -1.05 3.74 15.92
N GLY A 163 0.11 3.30 15.42
CA GLY A 163 0.25 1.98 14.84
C GLY A 163 1.63 1.40 14.97
N TYR A 164 1.69 0.09 14.83
CA TYR A 164 2.89 -0.71 14.70
C TYR A 164 2.89 -1.36 13.32
N GLY A 165 4.01 -1.26 12.60
CA GLY A 165 4.17 -1.82 11.27
C GLY A 165 5.37 -2.73 11.13
N HIS A 166 5.20 -3.78 10.33
CA HIS A 166 6.24 -4.64 9.82
C HIS A 166 6.31 -4.46 8.31
N PHE A 167 7.42 -3.94 7.82
CA PHE A 167 7.61 -3.66 6.40
C PHE A 167 8.62 -4.60 5.72
N GLY A 168 9.17 -5.56 6.47
CA GLY A 168 10.16 -6.48 5.96
C GLY A 168 11.40 -5.78 5.41
N ASN A 169 11.88 -6.24 4.27
CA ASN A 169 13.02 -5.61 3.62
C ASN A 169 12.57 -4.47 2.70
N VAL A 170 13.14 -3.29 2.91
CA VAL A 170 13.03 -2.12 2.04
C VAL A 170 14.43 -1.72 1.62
N LEU A 171 14.78 -1.86 0.34
CA LEU A 171 16.15 -1.75 -0.16
C LEU A 171 17.10 -2.70 0.59
N ASN A 172 18.10 -2.15 1.28
CA ASN A 172 19.08 -2.90 2.07
C ASN A 172 18.73 -2.97 3.57
N HIS A 173 17.66 -2.29 3.99
CA HIS A 173 17.24 -2.22 5.38
C HIS A 173 16.10 -3.19 5.67
N THR A 174 16.11 -3.77 6.89
CA THR A 174 15.02 -4.61 7.39
C THR A 174 14.22 -3.83 8.43
N ALA A 175 12.99 -3.46 8.11
CA ALA A 175 12.10 -2.65 8.93
C ALA A 175 10.99 -3.51 9.56
N ASN A 176 11.34 -4.32 10.56
CA ASN A 176 10.43 -5.28 11.19
C ASN A 176 9.67 -4.75 12.40
N GLY A 177 9.88 -3.50 12.77
CA GLY A 177 9.20 -2.90 13.91
C GLY A 177 9.25 -1.39 13.82
N VAL A 178 8.22 -0.78 13.25
CA VAL A 178 8.10 0.66 13.05
C VAL A 178 6.87 1.14 13.78
N TRP A 179 7.02 2.14 14.64
CA TRP A 179 5.92 2.82 15.30
C TRP A 179 5.61 4.13 14.59
N GLY A 180 4.33 4.44 14.44
CA GLY A 180 3.85 5.68 13.87
C GLY A 180 2.75 6.31 14.71
N ILE A 181 2.70 7.63 14.71
CA ILE A 181 1.59 8.40 15.29
C ILE A 181 1.13 9.38 14.22
N THR A 182 -0.18 9.48 14.03
CA THR A 182 -0.81 10.41 13.09
C THR A 182 -1.83 11.27 13.83
N LEU A 183 -1.79 12.56 13.54
CA LEU A 183 -2.81 13.52 13.95
C LEU A 183 -3.51 14.01 12.69
N LYS A 184 -4.81 13.77 12.58
CA LYS A 184 -5.64 14.31 11.49
C LYS A 184 -6.56 15.39 12.05
N TYR A 185 -6.45 16.59 11.49
CA TYR A 185 -7.33 17.71 11.82
C TYR A 185 -8.13 18.12 10.59
N GLU A 186 -9.43 18.27 10.76
CA GLU A 186 -10.37 18.69 9.71
C GLU A 186 -11.02 20.02 10.12
N PHE A 187 -10.99 21.00 9.22
CA PHE A 187 -11.53 22.36 9.44
C PHE A 187 -13.02 22.43 9.21
#